data_1a7987803d627d323845cbe198364373
#
_entry.id   1a7987803d627d323845cbe198364373
#
_cell.length_a   1.000
_cell.length_b   1.000
_cell.length_c   1.000
_cell.angle_alpha   90.00
_cell.angle_beta   90.00
_cell.angle_gamma   90.00
#
_symmetry.space_group_name_H-M   'P 1'
#
loop_
_entity.id
_entity.type
_entity.pdbx_description
1 polymer ?
#
loop_
_entity_poly.entity_id
_entity_poly.type
_entity_poly.pdbx_seq_one_letter_code
_entity_poly.pdbx_strand_id
1 'polypeptide(L)'
;TETTCLSSIWKTDDVIKDFYDIHGRVGDYKELNPAPVAYYDGMVKIDLSKIRPMIAMPFHPSNTYTIEDMNKNLMDVLHDCEQKALVSLDGQVDFKLTDKVHNGKLYVEQGIIAGCAGGGFENLCAAADIIKGKSIGADEFTLSVYPASTPIYMELVKNGAAATLMESGAIVKTAFCGPCF
;
A
#
# COMPACT_ATOMS: atom_id res chain seq x y z
N THR A 1 -2.66 2.04 13.47
CA THR A 1 -3.45 0.82 13.65
C THR A 1 -2.53 -0.38 13.88
N GLU A 2 -1.60 -0.65 12.98
CA GLU A 2 -0.69 -1.81 13.06
C GLU A 2 0.24 -1.75 14.28
N THR A 3 0.57 -0.56 14.76
CA THR A 3 1.36 -0.35 15.97
C THR A 3 0.53 -0.41 17.25
N THR A 4 -0.78 -0.62 17.14
CA THR A 4 -1.75 -0.62 18.26
C THR A 4 -1.86 0.69 19.04
N CYS A 5 -1.34 1.78 18.49
CA CYS A 5 -1.45 3.11 19.10
C CYS A 5 -2.86 3.68 18.93
N LEU A 6 -3.34 4.41 19.95
CA LEU A 6 -4.63 5.10 19.90
C LEU A 6 -4.65 6.25 18.89
N SER A 7 -3.54 6.94 18.75
CA SER A 7 -3.39 8.07 17.83
C SER A 7 -1.93 8.30 17.46
N SER A 8 -1.71 9.14 16.45
CA SER A 8 -0.39 9.67 16.11
C SER A 8 -0.50 11.17 15.82
N ILE A 9 0.52 11.91 16.21
CA ILE A 9 0.61 13.35 15.95
C ILE A 9 1.87 13.55 15.11
N TRP A 10 1.70 14.18 13.96
CA TRP A 10 2.78 14.43 13.02
C TRP A 10 3.14 15.90 13.03
N LYS A 11 4.46 16.18 12.98
CA LYS A 11 4.95 17.52 12.73
C LYS A 11 4.49 17.94 11.32
N THR A 12 4.00 19.18 11.20
CA THR A 12 3.65 19.74 9.89
C THR A 12 4.91 20.18 9.13
N ASP A 13 4.81 20.22 7.81
CA ASP A 13 5.85 20.66 6.90
C ASP A 13 5.28 21.50 5.74
N ASP A 14 6.13 21.88 4.81
CA ASP A 14 5.72 22.68 3.66
C ASP A 14 4.76 21.91 2.74
N VAL A 15 4.87 20.58 2.65
CA VAL A 15 3.93 19.75 1.84
C VAL A 15 2.52 19.86 2.38
N ILE A 16 2.34 19.82 3.70
CA ILE A 16 1.04 20.02 4.34
C ILE A 16 0.51 21.43 4.09
N LYS A 17 1.38 22.43 4.15
CA LYS A 17 1.00 23.81 3.87
C LYS A 17 0.53 23.99 2.42
N ASP A 18 1.27 23.43 1.46
CA ASP A 18 0.93 23.45 0.05
C ASP A 18 -0.40 22.73 -0.21
N PHE A 19 -0.64 21.61 0.48
CA PHE A 19 -1.93 20.92 0.41
C PHE A 19 -3.10 21.83 0.82
N TYR A 20 -2.96 22.60 1.90
CA TYR A 20 -3.97 23.58 2.30
C TYR A 20 -4.14 24.70 1.27
N ASP A 21 -3.05 25.14 0.67
CA ASP A 21 -3.06 26.23 -0.33
C ASP A 21 -3.80 25.82 -1.62
N ILE A 22 -3.46 24.70 -2.22
CA ILE A 22 -4.13 24.20 -3.44
C ILE A 22 -5.62 23.92 -3.23
N HIS A 23 -6.06 23.71 -1.99
CA HIS A 23 -7.48 23.56 -1.62
C HIS A 23 -8.13 24.87 -1.20
N GLY A 24 -7.47 26.01 -1.37
CA GLY A 24 -7.98 27.35 -0.99
C GLY A 24 -8.17 27.52 0.51
N ARG A 25 -7.47 26.77 1.33
CA ARG A 25 -7.61 26.74 2.80
C ARG A 25 -6.34 27.14 3.54
N VAL A 26 -5.49 27.94 2.95
CA VAL A 26 -4.21 28.37 3.55
C VAL A 26 -4.38 29.01 4.94
N GLY A 27 -5.50 29.71 5.16
CA GLY A 27 -5.82 30.31 6.45
C GLY A 27 -6.12 29.30 7.58
N ASP A 28 -6.40 28.05 7.23
CA ASP A 28 -6.65 26.98 8.20
C ASP A 28 -5.35 26.24 8.62
N TYR A 29 -4.26 26.46 7.86
CA TYR A 29 -2.98 25.86 8.19
C TYR A 29 -2.44 26.40 9.53
N LYS A 30 -2.03 25.49 10.38
CA LYS A 30 -1.33 25.80 11.63
C LYS A 30 -0.10 24.94 11.75
N GLU A 31 1.02 25.59 11.97
CA GLU A 31 2.25 24.86 12.22
C GLU A 31 2.15 24.08 13.54
N LEU A 32 2.45 22.79 13.48
CA LEU A 32 2.45 21.89 14.62
C LEU A 32 3.85 21.39 14.87
N ASN A 33 4.44 21.84 15.95
CA ASN A 33 5.76 21.42 16.41
C ASN A 33 5.70 21.03 17.89
N PRO A 34 6.60 20.13 18.35
CA PRO A 34 6.80 19.93 19.79
C PRO A 34 7.25 21.23 20.45
N ALA A 35 6.97 21.35 21.73
CA ALA A 35 7.54 22.43 22.54
C ALA A 35 9.09 22.38 22.54
N PRO A 36 9.80 23.50 22.82
CA PRO A 36 11.26 23.50 22.87
C PRO A 36 11.87 22.44 23.79
N VAL A 37 11.13 22.06 24.82
CA VAL A 37 11.43 20.92 25.68
C VAL A 37 10.22 20.01 25.67
N ALA A 38 10.40 18.79 25.20
CA ALA A 38 9.39 17.75 25.15
C ALA A 38 9.96 16.45 25.72
N TYR A 39 9.14 15.73 26.50
CA TYR A 39 9.52 14.47 27.12
C TYR A 39 8.80 13.32 26.42
N TYR A 40 9.53 12.25 26.14
CA TYR A 40 9.01 11.05 25.49
C TYR A 40 9.50 9.82 26.24
N ASP A 41 8.72 8.76 26.28
CA ASP A 41 9.07 7.50 26.92
C ASP A 41 10.15 6.74 26.12
N GLY A 42 10.26 7.01 24.85
CA GLY A 42 11.24 6.38 23.97
C GLY A 42 11.34 7.07 22.61
N MET A 43 12.30 6.63 21.81
CA MET A 43 12.52 7.13 20.46
C MET A 43 12.83 5.99 19.51
N VAL A 44 12.19 5.99 18.36
CA VAL A 44 12.52 5.12 17.22
C VAL A 44 12.97 6.00 16.05
N LYS A 45 14.19 5.78 15.56
CA LYS A 45 14.71 6.47 14.37
C LYS A 45 14.70 5.54 13.17
N ILE A 46 13.97 5.92 12.12
CA ILE A 46 13.90 5.18 10.86
C ILE A 46 14.51 6.03 9.76
N ASP A 47 15.54 5.52 9.09
CA ASP A 47 16.13 6.13 7.91
C ASP A 47 15.38 5.66 6.67
N LEU A 48 14.49 6.50 6.16
CA LEU A 48 13.64 6.18 5.00
C LEU A 48 14.45 5.88 3.73
N SER A 49 15.68 6.42 3.61
CA SER A 49 16.53 6.16 2.44
C SER A 49 17.04 4.71 2.37
N LYS A 50 16.94 3.96 3.46
CA LYS A 50 17.35 2.56 3.55
C LYS A 50 16.21 1.58 3.41
N ILE A 51 14.98 2.06 3.34
CA ILE A 51 13.81 1.20 3.17
C ILE A 51 13.79 0.69 1.72
N ARG A 52 13.65 -0.61 1.57
CA ARG A 52 13.48 -1.30 0.29
C ARG A 52 12.00 -1.62 0.07
N PRO A 53 11.59 -1.94 -1.18
CA PRO A 53 10.26 -2.49 -1.43
C PRO A 53 10.03 -3.75 -0.61
N MET A 54 8.94 -3.76 0.16
CA MET A 54 8.64 -4.82 1.12
C MET A 54 7.25 -5.39 0.87
N ILE A 55 7.04 -6.59 1.35
CA ILE A 55 5.75 -7.28 1.33
C ILE A 55 5.46 -7.81 2.72
N ALA A 56 4.25 -7.58 3.20
CA ALA A 56 3.74 -8.20 4.41
C ALA A 56 2.95 -9.46 4.02
N MET A 57 3.36 -10.58 4.59
CA MET A 57 2.70 -11.87 4.39
C MET A 57 1.54 -12.05 5.38
N PRO A 58 0.55 -12.89 5.07
CA PRO A 58 -0.50 -13.21 6.03
C PRO A 58 0.10 -13.79 7.33
N PHE A 59 -0.48 -13.59 8.49
CA PHE A 59 -1.74 -12.88 8.80
C PHE A 59 -1.49 -11.63 9.64
N HIS A 60 -0.24 -11.23 9.82
CA HIS A 60 0.10 -10.08 10.64
C HIS A 60 1.10 -9.17 9.93
N PRO A 61 0.96 -7.83 9.99
CA PRO A 61 1.85 -6.89 9.30
C PRO A 61 3.33 -7.03 9.66
N SER A 62 3.67 -7.56 10.84
CA SER A 62 5.05 -7.83 11.23
C SER A 62 5.70 -9.00 10.47
N ASN A 63 4.90 -9.83 9.78
CA ASN A 63 5.40 -10.90 8.93
C ASN A 63 5.88 -10.33 7.59
N THR A 64 6.91 -9.48 7.63
CA THR A 64 7.35 -8.63 6.52
C THR A 64 8.73 -9.05 6.03
N TYR A 65 8.88 -9.09 4.72
CA TYR A 65 10.12 -9.41 4.02
C TYR A 65 10.41 -8.34 2.97
N THR A 66 11.68 -8.12 2.62
CA THR A 66 11.97 -7.42 1.37
C THR A 66 11.53 -8.31 0.20
N ILE A 67 11.03 -7.71 -0.88
CA ILE A 67 10.65 -8.48 -2.09
C ILE A 67 11.86 -9.27 -2.62
N GLU A 68 13.07 -8.70 -2.50
CA GLU A 68 14.30 -9.37 -2.91
C GLU A 68 14.57 -10.63 -2.08
N ASP A 69 14.49 -10.54 -0.76
CA ASP A 69 14.73 -11.68 0.14
C ASP A 69 13.65 -12.75 -0.02
N MET A 70 12.39 -12.33 -0.19
CA MET A 70 11.30 -13.25 -0.48
C MET A 70 11.56 -14.03 -1.78
N ASN A 71 11.96 -13.35 -2.87
CA ASN A 71 12.22 -14.01 -4.14
C ASN A 71 13.43 -14.96 -4.10
N LYS A 72 14.44 -14.67 -3.26
CA LYS A 72 15.60 -15.56 -3.08
C LYS A 72 15.26 -16.82 -2.28
N ASN A 73 14.34 -16.71 -1.33
CA ASN A 73 13.99 -17.76 -0.38
C ASN A 73 12.50 -18.11 -0.44
N LEU A 74 11.92 -18.08 -1.65
CA LEU A 74 10.49 -18.12 -1.85
C LEU A 74 9.79 -19.28 -1.13
N MET A 75 10.27 -20.50 -1.34
CA MET A 75 9.64 -21.69 -0.76
C MET A 75 9.70 -21.70 0.77
N ASP A 76 10.83 -21.28 1.35
CA ASP A 76 11.01 -21.25 2.81
C ASP A 76 10.10 -20.18 3.44
N VAL A 77 9.99 -18.99 2.83
CA VAL A 77 9.11 -17.92 3.28
C VAL A 77 7.64 -18.34 3.24
N LEU A 78 7.22 -18.98 2.13
CA LEU A 78 5.83 -19.42 1.98
C LEU A 78 5.50 -20.55 2.97
N HIS A 79 6.41 -21.50 3.16
CA HIS A 79 6.24 -22.57 4.13
C HIS A 79 6.16 -22.04 5.57
N ASP A 80 7.04 -21.10 5.97
CA ASP A 80 6.97 -20.45 7.27
C ASP A 80 5.62 -19.73 7.48
N CYS A 81 5.12 -19.07 6.42
CA CYS A 81 3.81 -18.43 6.44
C CYS A 81 2.67 -19.46 6.64
N GLU A 82 2.71 -20.60 5.98
CA GLU A 82 1.76 -21.71 6.16
C GLU A 82 1.78 -22.25 7.59
N GLN A 83 2.95 -22.43 8.18
CA GLN A 83 3.06 -22.89 9.57
C GLN A 83 2.49 -21.86 10.56
N LYS A 84 2.75 -20.59 10.36
CA LYS A 84 2.14 -19.51 11.15
C LYS A 84 0.61 -19.47 10.99
N ALA A 85 0.12 -19.74 9.78
CA ALA A 85 -1.30 -19.81 9.50
C ALA A 85 -1.99 -20.96 10.26
N LEU A 86 -1.38 -22.14 10.29
CA LEU A 86 -1.90 -23.28 11.04
C LEU A 86 -2.12 -22.94 12.52
N VAL A 87 -1.17 -22.21 13.12
CA VAL A 87 -1.28 -21.76 14.52
C VAL A 87 -2.38 -20.69 14.66
N SER A 88 -2.39 -19.68 13.78
CA SER A 88 -3.32 -18.55 13.87
C SER A 88 -4.77 -18.93 13.59
N LEU A 89 -5.00 -19.98 12.82
CA LEU A 89 -6.32 -20.47 12.40
C LEU A 89 -6.72 -21.77 13.12
N ASP A 90 -6.03 -22.14 14.19
CA ASP A 90 -6.30 -23.36 14.98
C ASP A 90 -6.41 -24.63 14.12
N GLY A 91 -5.68 -24.70 13.01
CA GLY A 91 -5.72 -25.80 12.07
C GLY A 91 -7.04 -25.98 11.30
N GLN A 92 -7.94 -24.99 11.35
CA GLN A 92 -9.27 -25.10 10.74
C GLN A 92 -9.28 -24.89 9.21
N VAL A 93 -8.20 -24.36 8.65
CA VAL A 93 -8.10 -24.03 7.23
C VAL A 93 -6.82 -24.65 6.65
N ASP A 94 -6.97 -25.35 5.54
CA ASP A 94 -5.82 -25.81 4.73
C ASP A 94 -5.31 -24.66 3.89
N PHE A 95 -4.39 -23.87 4.45
CA PHE A 95 -3.82 -22.70 3.82
C PHE A 95 -2.51 -23.07 3.12
N LYS A 96 -2.54 -23.12 1.79
CA LYS A 96 -1.40 -23.52 0.95
C LYS A 96 -0.98 -22.40 0.01
N LEU A 97 0.14 -21.79 0.30
CA LEU A 97 0.80 -20.79 -0.58
C LEU A 97 1.83 -21.43 -1.50
N THR A 98 2.48 -22.49 -1.04
CA THR A 98 3.51 -23.20 -1.82
C THR A 98 2.95 -23.82 -3.11
N ASP A 99 1.67 -24.19 -3.13
CA ASP A 99 0.97 -24.73 -4.31
C ASP A 99 0.81 -23.67 -5.43
N LYS A 100 0.95 -22.39 -5.10
CA LYS A 100 0.86 -21.27 -6.05
C LYS A 100 2.21 -20.95 -6.71
N VAL A 101 3.25 -21.73 -6.44
CA VAL A 101 4.56 -21.53 -7.05
C VAL A 101 4.69 -22.34 -8.33
N HIS A 102 4.82 -21.65 -9.45
CA HIS A 102 5.03 -22.25 -10.76
C HIS A 102 6.31 -21.68 -11.38
N ASN A 103 7.19 -22.56 -11.88
CA ASN A 103 8.46 -22.18 -12.48
C ASN A 103 9.31 -21.25 -11.58
N GLY A 104 9.30 -21.49 -10.26
CA GLY A 104 10.06 -20.70 -9.29
C GLY A 104 9.51 -19.30 -9.02
N LYS A 105 8.27 -19.01 -9.42
CA LYS A 105 7.58 -17.74 -9.18
C LYS A 105 6.27 -17.97 -8.48
N LEU A 106 5.96 -17.09 -7.53
CA LEU A 106 4.65 -17.05 -6.90
C LEU A 106 3.64 -16.41 -7.85
N TYR A 107 2.56 -17.13 -8.12
CA TYR A 107 1.42 -16.63 -8.87
C TYR A 107 0.38 -16.06 -7.93
N VAL A 108 -0.18 -14.93 -8.32
CA VAL A 108 -1.28 -14.27 -7.64
C VAL A 108 -2.42 -14.05 -8.62
N GLU A 109 -3.66 -14.17 -8.16
CA GLU A 109 -4.84 -14.03 -9.00
C GLU A 109 -5.45 -12.63 -8.93
N GLN A 110 -5.15 -11.88 -7.87
CA GLN A 110 -5.74 -10.57 -7.66
C GLN A 110 -4.72 -9.57 -7.12
N GLY A 111 -4.67 -8.40 -7.74
CA GLY A 111 -3.97 -7.22 -7.27
C GLY A 111 -4.95 -6.11 -6.93
N ILE A 112 -4.68 -5.36 -5.87
CA ILE A 112 -5.53 -4.26 -5.44
C ILE A 112 -4.66 -3.08 -5.04
N ILE A 113 -4.98 -1.90 -5.56
CA ILE A 113 -4.43 -0.62 -5.10
C ILE A 113 -5.57 0.15 -4.48
N ALA A 114 -5.57 0.31 -3.16
CA ALA A 114 -6.70 0.86 -2.43
C ALA A 114 -6.30 1.54 -1.12
N GLY A 115 -7.30 2.08 -0.45
CA GLY A 115 -7.18 2.69 0.87
C GLY A 115 -6.70 4.13 0.84
N CYS A 116 -6.62 4.73 2.03
CA CYS A 116 -6.18 6.12 2.19
C CYS A 116 -4.71 6.34 1.83
N ALA A 117 -3.88 5.30 1.90
CA ALA A 117 -2.47 5.36 1.48
C ALA A 117 -2.32 4.99 0.00
N GLY A 118 -2.71 3.77 -0.42
CA GLY A 118 -2.53 3.29 -1.79
C GLY A 118 -3.36 4.06 -2.82
N GLY A 119 -4.58 4.48 -2.47
CA GLY A 119 -5.48 5.24 -3.32
C GLY A 119 -5.21 6.75 -3.41
N GLY A 120 -4.14 7.25 -2.80
CA GLY A 120 -3.73 8.65 -2.88
C GLY A 120 -3.34 9.08 -4.30
N PHE A 121 -3.47 10.36 -4.61
CA PHE A 121 -3.24 10.89 -5.96
C PHE A 121 -1.83 10.56 -6.48
N GLU A 122 -0.80 10.87 -5.72
CA GLU A 122 0.59 10.65 -6.11
C GLU A 122 0.91 9.16 -6.31
N ASN A 123 0.39 8.30 -5.42
CA ASN A 123 0.60 6.86 -5.51
C ASN A 123 -0.06 6.26 -6.76
N LEU A 124 -1.26 6.73 -7.12
CA LEU A 124 -1.94 6.26 -8.32
C LEU A 124 -1.31 6.80 -9.61
N CYS A 125 -0.77 8.01 -9.59
CA CYS A 125 0.04 8.54 -10.68
C CYS A 125 1.33 7.72 -10.86
N ALA A 126 2.04 7.42 -9.77
CA ALA A 126 3.22 6.56 -9.80
C ALA A 126 2.91 5.14 -10.31
N ALA A 127 1.78 4.56 -9.90
CA ALA A 127 1.33 3.26 -10.41
C ALA A 127 1.05 3.32 -11.92
N ALA A 128 0.40 4.38 -12.39
CA ALA A 128 0.15 4.60 -13.82
C ALA A 128 1.46 4.71 -14.61
N ASP A 129 2.45 5.45 -14.09
CA ASP A 129 3.75 5.59 -14.75
C ASP A 129 4.51 4.26 -14.84
N ILE A 130 4.44 3.43 -13.78
CA ILE A 130 5.08 2.10 -13.76
C ILE A 130 4.46 1.16 -14.80
N ILE A 131 3.13 1.19 -14.97
CA ILE A 131 2.40 0.27 -15.84
C ILE A 131 2.24 0.78 -17.27
N LYS A 132 2.53 2.03 -17.52
CA LYS A 132 2.38 2.69 -18.83
C LYS A 132 3.00 1.87 -19.96
N GLY A 133 2.19 1.59 -20.98
CA GLY A 133 2.62 0.81 -22.14
C GLY A 133 2.81 -0.68 -21.86
N LYS A 134 2.37 -1.17 -20.70
CA LYS A 134 2.38 -2.59 -20.34
C LYS A 134 0.94 -3.10 -20.21
N SER A 135 0.79 -4.42 -20.16
CA SER A 135 -0.51 -5.07 -19.95
C SER A 135 -0.42 -5.97 -18.72
N ILE A 136 -1.49 -6.05 -17.95
CA ILE A 136 -1.66 -7.04 -16.89
C ILE A 136 -1.95 -8.45 -17.43
N GLY A 137 -2.10 -8.60 -18.74
CA GLY A 137 -2.49 -9.86 -19.38
C GLY A 137 -4.00 -9.96 -19.60
N ALA A 138 -4.42 -11.07 -20.17
CA ALA A 138 -5.82 -11.41 -20.41
C ALA A 138 -6.25 -12.70 -19.72
N ASP A 139 -5.44 -13.17 -18.76
CA ASP A 139 -5.67 -14.38 -17.98
C ASP A 139 -6.55 -14.11 -16.74
N GLU A 140 -6.46 -14.98 -15.76
CA GLU A 140 -7.27 -14.91 -14.52
C GLU A 140 -6.88 -13.75 -13.59
N PHE A 141 -5.70 -13.13 -13.75
CA PHE A 141 -5.26 -12.03 -12.91
C PHE A 141 -6.12 -10.79 -13.11
N THR A 142 -6.56 -10.21 -12.01
CA THR A 142 -7.29 -8.94 -12.01
C THR A 142 -6.55 -7.89 -11.18
N LEU A 143 -6.49 -6.64 -11.68
CA LEU A 143 -5.99 -5.50 -10.93
C LEU A 143 -7.12 -4.50 -10.72
N SER A 144 -7.54 -4.31 -9.48
CA SER A 144 -8.56 -3.31 -9.12
C SER A 144 -7.91 -2.11 -8.46
N VAL A 145 -8.30 -0.91 -8.89
CA VAL A 145 -7.77 0.37 -8.38
C VAL A 145 -8.91 1.18 -7.79
N TYR A 146 -8.75 1.60 -6.53
CA TYR A 146 -9.73 2.39 -5.79
C TYR A 146 -9.12 3.73 -5.40
N PRO A 147 -9.46 4.84 -6.06
CA PRO A 147 -9.07 6.17 -5.61
C PRO A 147 -9.63 6.46 -4.22
N ALA A 148 -8.83 7.11 -3.36
CA ALA A 148 -9.21 7.35 -1.97
C ALA A 148 -10.38 8.36 -1.82
N SER A 149 -10.63 9.19 -2.83
CA SER A 149 -11.74 10.15 -2.82
C SER A 149 -12.19 10.53 -4.24
N THR A 150 -13.40 11.06 -4.35
CA THR A 150 -13.92 11.57 -5.65
C THR A 150 -13.05 12.69 -6.23
N PRO A 151 -12.56 13.69 -5.48
CA PRO A 151 -11.63 14.68 -6.01
C PRO A 151 -10.37 14.05 -6.60
N ILE A 152 -9.75 13.09 -5.92
CA ILE A 152 -8.59 12.36 -6.44
C ILE A 152 -8.95 11.66 -7.76
N TYR A 153 -10.09 10.95 -7.81
CA TYR A 153 -10.51 10.27 -9.03
C TYR A 153 -10.70 11.26 -10.20
N MET A 154 -11.32 12.40 -9.94
CA MET A 154 -11.49 13.43 -10.96
C MET A 154 -10.15 13.96 -11.50
N GLU A 155 -9.18 14.19 -10.65
CA GLU A 155 -7.85 14.63 -11.08
C GLU A 155 -7.09 13.55 -11.87
N LEU A 156 -7.22 12.27 -11.49
CA LEU A 156 -6.67 11.14 -12.27
C LEU A 156 -7.30 11.01 -13.66
N VAL A 157 -8.58 11.34 -13.80
CA VAL A 157 -9.24 11.39 -15.10
C VAL A 157 -8.71 12.56 -15.93
N LYS A 158 -8.58 13.75 -15.34
CA LYS A 158 -8.10 14.96 -16.03
C LYS A 158 -6.66 14.86 -16.50
N ASN A 159 -5.77 14.29 -15.68
CA ASN A 159 -4.34 14.15 -16.02
C ASN A 159 -4.03 12.91 -16.87
N GLY A 160 -5.00 12.04 -17.13
CA GLY A 160 -4.86 10.85 -17.95
C GLY A 160 -4.33 9.60 -17.22
N ALA A 161 -3.99 9.67 -15.93
CA ALA A 161 -3.50 8.51 -15.18
C ALA A 161 -4.56 7.39 -15.10
N ALA A 162 -5.84 7.74 -14.94
CA ALA A 162 -6.93 6.77 -14.97
C ALA A 162 -7.01 6.03 -16.32
N ALA A 163 -6.86 6.75 -17.43
CA ALA A 163 -6.83 6.15 -18.76
C ALA A 163 -5.65 5.19 -18.92
N THR A 164 -4.45 5.59 -18.51
CA THR A 164 -3.25 4.75 -18.55
C THR A 164 -3.43 3.44 -17.76
N LEU A 165 -4.03 3.51 -16.57
CA LEU A 165 -4.35 2.32 -15.77
C LEU A 165 -5.35 1.41 -16.50
N MET A 166 -6.40 1.97 -17.09
CA MET A 166 -7.41 1.22 -17.82
C MET A 166 -6.84 0.59 -19.12
N GLU A 167 -5.98 1.30 -19.82
CA GLU A 167 -5.28 0.78 -21.01
C GLU A 167 -4.42 -0.45 -20.72
N SER A 168 -3.87 -0.53 -19.48
CA SER A 168 -3.13 -1.71 -19.05
C SER A 168 -4.00 -2.93 -18.74
N GLY A 169 -5.33 -2.74 -18.65
CA GLY A 169 -6.32 -3.76 -18.26
C GLY A 169 -6.77 -3.64 -16.79
N ALA A 170 -6.29 -2.64 -16.02
CA ALA A 170 -6.75 -2.44 -14.66
C ALA A 170 -8.20 -1.94 -14.59
N ILE A 171 -8.93 -2.37 -13.57
CA ILE A 171 -10.31 -1.97 -13.32
C ILE A 171 -10.29 -0.78 -12.35
N VAL A 172 -10.47 0.44 -12.89
CA VAL A 172 -10.57 1.62 -12.04
C VAL A 172 -11.99 1.72 -11.49
N LYS A 173 -12.13 1.62 -10.19
CA LYS A 173 -13.38 1.67 -9.46
C LYS A 173 -13.71 3.09 -9.03
N THR A 174 -14.96 3.34 -8.65
CA THR A 174 -15.34 4.58 -7.98
C THR A 174 -14.59 4.75 -6.66
N ALA A 175 -14.45 6.00 -6.21
CA ALA A 175 -13.81 6.30 -4.94
C ALA A 175 -14.49 5.60 -3.77
N PHE A 176 -13.77 4.69 -3.12
CA PHE A 176 -14.26 3.87 -2.03
C PHE A 176 -13.06 3.31 -1.24
N CYS A 177 -13.26 3.02 0.05
CA CYS A 177 -12.19 2.43 0.87
C CYS A 177 -11.71 1.08 0.32
N GLY A 178 -12.57 0.35 -0.39
CA GLY A 178 -12.26 -0.92 -1.01
C GLY A 178 -12.17 -2.05 0.01
N PRO A 179 -11.22 -2.97 -0.17
CA PRO A 179 -11.11 -4.18 0.63
C PRO A 179 -10.52 -3.97 2.04
N CYS A 180 -10.27 -2.73 2.45
CA CYS A 180 -9.83 -2.42 3.81
C CYS A 180 -10.95 -2.53 4.86
N PHE A 181 -12.17 -2.81 4.40
CA PHE A 181 -13.40 -2.65 5.17
C PHE A 181 -14.28 -3.90 5.03
#